data_55e790d09859d80fe5f160c2c39b2f99
#
_entry.id   55e790d09859d80fe5f160c2c39b2f99
#
_cell.length_a   1.000
_cell.length_b   1.000
_cell.length_c   1.000
_cell.angle_alpha   90.00
_cell.angle_beta   90.00
_cell.angle_gamma   90.00
#
_symmetry.space_group_name_H-M   'P 1'
#
loop_
_entity.id
_entity.type
_entity.pdbx_description
1 polymer ?
#
loop_
_entity_poly.entity_id
_entity_poly.type
_entity_poly.pdbx_seq_one_letter_code
_entity_poly.pdbx_strand_id
1 'polypeptide(L)'
;MTPRASPTYKATYTGLLKLFLDQIGADELAGVVTIPVMVGAGAQHALAVETHLRPVLVELGAVMPTHGLYLQEADLPDLGPVLDGWWSTAEGPLRLLLA
;
A
#
# COMPACT_ATOMS: atom_id res chain seq x y z
N MET A 1 -9.85 -1.94 8.58
CA MET A 1 -8.63 -2.04 7.74
C MET A 1 -8.95 -1.56 6.35
N THR A 2 -8.11 -0.70 5.81
CA THR A 2 -8.37 -0.05 4.54
C THR A 2 -7.15 -0.20 3.62
N PRO A 3 -7.24 -0.96 2.52
CA PRO A 3 -6.17 -0.98 1.52
C PRO A 3 -6.19 0.29 0.67
N ARG A 4 -5.02 0.71 0.23
CA ARG A 4 -4.85 1.80 -0.73
C ARG A 4 -3.97 1.29 -1.85
N ALA A 5 -4.54 1.18 -3.04
CA ALA A 5 -3.89 0.58 -4.19
C ALA A 5 -3.72 1.57 -5.32
N SER A 6 -2.60 1.46 -6.03
CA SER A 6 -2.32 2.25 -7.22
C SER A 6 -1.53 1.44 -8.24
N PRO A 7 -1.81 1.59 -9.53
CA PRO A 7 -0.84 1.20 -10.55
C PRO A 7 0.46 1.99 -10.37
N THR A 8 1.53 1.51 -10.99
CA THR A 8 2.82 2.18 -10.97
C THR A 8 3.08 2.80 -12.33
N TYR A 9 3.05 4.13 -12.40
CA TYR A 9 3.34 4.90 -13.60
C TYR A 9 4.56 5.79 -13.33
N LYS A 10 5.56 5.71 -14.19
CA LYS A 10 6.79 6.49 -14.02
C LYS A 10 7.39 6.31 -12.61
N ALA A 11 7.49 5.05 -12.18
CA ALA A 11 8.11 4.62 -10.92
C ALA A 11 7.39 5.04 -9.64
N THR A 12 6.15 5.53 -9.72
CA THR A 12 5.40 5.95 -8.54
C THR A 12 3.90 5.70 -8.72
N TYR A 13 3.11 6.11 -7.71
CA TYR A 13 1.64 6.07 -7.81
C TYR A 13 1.15 7.01 -8.90
N THR A 14 -0.11 6.82 -9.32
CA THR A 14 -0.67 7.63 -10.40
C THR A 14 -0.94 9.07 -9.97
N GLY A 15 -0.88 9.99 -10.94
CA GLY A 15 -1.29 11.38 -10.71
C GLY A 15 -2.76 11.47 -10.29
N LEU A 16 -3.61 10.61 -10.85
CA LEU A 16 -5.04 10.58 -10.49
C LEU A 16 -5.23 10.23 -9.01
N LEU A 17 -4.49 9.23 -8.49
CA LEU A 17 -4.54 8.92 -7.07
C LEU A 17 -4.09 10.10 -6.24
N LYS A 18 -3.01 10.78 -6.62
CA LYS A 18 -2.49 11.92 -5.87
C LYS A 18 -3.49 13.07 -5.86
N LEU A 19 -4.16 13.34 -6.99
CA LEU A 19 -5.22 14.35 -7.03
C LEU A 19 -6.33 14.03 -6.03
N PHE A 20 -6.72 12.76 -5.92
CA PHE A 20 -7.72 12.34 -4.95
C PHE A 20 -7.22 12.52 -3.52
N LEU A 21 -5.99 12.06 -3.24
CA LEU A 21 -5.41 12.14 -1.89
C LEU A 21 -5.20 13.59 -1.45
N ASP A 22 -4.94 14.50 -2.39
CA ASP A 22 -4.79 15.92 -2.08
C ASP A 22 -6.09 16.57 -1.59
N GLN A 23 -7.24 15.93 -1.79
CA GLN A 23 -8.52 16.40 -1.26
C GLN A 23 -8.73 16.00 0.20
N ILE A 24 -7.91 15.09 0.71
CA ILE A 24 -7.99 14.63 2.10
C ILE A 24 -7.08 15.53 2.94
N GLY A 25 -7.61 16.11 4.00
CA GLY A 25 -6.83 16.97 4.89
C GLY A 25 -5.81 16.17 5.70
N ALA A 26 -4.76 16.85 6.17
CA ALA A 26 -3.78 16.27 7.06
C ALA A 26 -4.50 15.65 8.27
N ASP A 27 -4.08 14.44 8.65
CA ASP A 27 -4.65 13.68 9.78
C ASP A 27 -6.14 13.27 9.65
N GLU A 28 -6.76 13.45 8.50
CA GLU A 28 -8.14 12.95 8.30
C GLU A 28 -8.23 11.43 8.33
N LEU A 29 -7.12 10.72 8.05
CA LEU A 29 -7.07 9.26 8.17
C LEU A 29 -6.57 8.81 9.54
N ALA A 30 -6.51 9.68 10.52
CA ALA A 30 -6.04 9.32 11.87
C ALA A 30 -6.82 8.12 12.42
N GLY A 31 -6.08 7.10 12.87
CA GLY A 31 -6.67 5.88 13.40
C GLY A 31 -7.17 4.88 12.36
N VAL A 32 -7.11 5.21 11.07
CA VAL A 32 -7.51 4.29 10.00
C VAL A 32 -6.36 3.33 9.69
N VAL A 33 -6.57 2.04 9.92
CA VAL A 33 -5.58 1.01 9.57
C VAL A 33 -5.57 0.84 8.06
N THR A 34 -4.42 1.07 7.46
CA THR A 34 -4.26 1.15 6.00
C THR A 34 -3.13 0.25 5.53
N ILE A 35 -3.32 -0.36 4.38
CA ILE A 35 -2.28 -1.16 3.70
C ILE A 35 -2.03 -0.51 2.35
N PRO A 36 -0.82 0.05 2.12
CA PRO A 36 -0.49 0.58 0.81
C PRO A 36 -0.18 -0.55 -0.17
N VAL A 37 -0.74 -0.47 -1.36
CA VAL A 37 -0.58 -1.48 -2.40
C VAL A 37 -0.27 -0.79 -3.72
N MET A 38 0.73 -1.28 -4.45
CA MET A 38 0.99 -0.83 -5.81
C MET A 38 1.17 -2.02 -6.73
N VAL A 39 0.78 -1.86 -7.99
CA VAL A 39 0.93 -2.86 -9.03
C VAL A 39 1.82 -2.30 -10.12
N GLY A 40 2.87 -3.01 -10.48
CA GLY A 40 3.80 -2.60 -11.51
C GLY A 40 4.08 -3.71 -12.53
N ALA A 41 4.68 -3.33 -13.66
CA ALA A 41 5.00 -4.25 -14.74
C ALA A 41 6.13 -5.23 -14.39
N GLY A 42 7.04 -4.84 -13.50
CA GLY A 42 8.17 -5.68 -13.11
C GLY A 42 8.69 -5.34 -11.72
N ALA A 43 9.75 -6.04 -11.31
CA ALA A 43 10.28 -5.93 -9.95
C ALA A 43 11.08 -4.63 -9.69
N GLN A 44 11.48 -3.91 -10.73
CA GLN A 44 12.37 -2.75 -10.61
C GLN A 44 11.77 -1.60 -9.78
N HIS A 45 10.44 -1.56 -9.63
CA HIS A 45 9.76 -0.51 -8.87
C HIS A 45 9.18 -1.01 -7.56
N ALA A 46 9.63 -2.15 -7.06
CA ALA A 46 9.08 -2.77 -5.86
C ALA A 46 9.17 -1.86 -4.62
N LEU A 47 10.17 -0.97 -4.55
CA LEU A 47 10.31 -0.05 -3.42
C LEU A 47 9.37 1.15 -3.49
N ALA A 48 8.66 1.37 -4.59
CA ALA A 48 7.81 2.55 -4.75
C ALA A 48 6.70 2.65 -3.68
N VAL A 49 6.20 1.51 -3.21
CA VAL A 49 5.19 1.48 -2.14
C VAL A 49 5.72 2.17 -0.89
N GLU A 50 6.94 1.81 -0.46
CA GLU A 50 7.53 2.31 0.78
C GLU A 50 8.11 3.71 0.62
N THR A 51 8.65 4.05 -0.55
CA THR A 51 9.36 5.31 -0.75
C THR A 51 8.45 6.43 -1.27
N HIS A 52 7.32 6.10 -1.89
CA HIS A 52 6.43 7.10 -2.48
C HIS A 52 5.03 7.10 -1.88
N LEU A 53 4.35 5.96 -1.83
CA LEU A 53 2.97 5.91 -1.36
C LEU A 53 2.86 6.01 0.16
N ARG A 54 3.68 5.28 0.90
CA ARG A 54 3.64 5.32 2.37
C ARG A 54 3.81 6.73 2.92
N PRO A 55 4.78 7.54 2.48
CA PRO A 55 4.94 8.90 3.04
C PRO A 55 3.70 9.77 2.88
N VAL A 56 2.97 9.65 1.76
CA VAL A 56 1.74 10.41 1.55
C VAL A 56 0.67 9.97 2.56
N LEU A 57 0.53 8.67 2.76
CA LEU A 57 -0.46 8.14 3.71
C LEU A 57 -0.10 8.47 5.16
N VAL A 58 1.20 8.52 5.48
CA VAL A 58 1.67 8.99 6.80
C VAL A 58 1.22 10.43 7.04
N GLU A 59 1.36 11.30 6.04
CA GLU A 59 0.93 12.70 6.14
C GLU A 59 -0.56 12.81 6.41
N LEU A 60 -1.35 11.87 5.89
CA LEU A 60 -2.80 11.84 6.14
C LEU A 60 -3.16 11.20 7.49
N GLY A 61 -2.19 10.74 8.25
CA GLY A 61 -2.40 10.18 9.59
C GLY A 61 -2.73 8.69 9.63
N ALA A 62 -2.65 7.98 8.51
CA ALA A 62 -2.99 6.56 8.45
C ALA A 62 -2.07 5.70 9.31
N VAL A 63 -2.63 4.66 9.92
CA VAL A 63 -1.89 3.66 10.67
C VAL A 63 -1.53 2.51 9.74
N MET A 64 -0.24 2.28 9.55
CA MET A 64 0.26 1.25 8.62
C MET A 64 1.20 0.29 9.36
N PRO A 65 0.64 -0.76 10.00
CA PRO A 65 1.43 -1.65 10.87
C PRO A 65 2.27 -2.68 10.11
N THR A 66 2.09 -2.81 8.80
CA THR A 66 2.74 -3.84 8.00
C THR A 66 3.58 -3.23 6.89
N HIS A 67 4.38 -4.08 6.21
CA HIS A 67 4.91 -3.72 4.91
C HIS A 67 3.78 -3.40 3.96
N GLY A 68 4.04 -2.51 3.01
CA GLY A 68 3.20 -2.37 1.84
C GLY A 68 3.26 -3.63 0.97
N LEU A 69 2.33 -3.73 0.03
CA LEU A 69 2.25 -4.84 -0.90
C LEU A 69 2.53 -4.35 -2.31
N TYR A 70 3.57 -4.89 -2.92
CA TYR A 70 3.86 -4.63 -4.32
C TYR A 70 3.57 -5.87 -5.14
N LEU A 71 2.69 -5.74 -6.14
CA LEU A 71 2.32 -6.81 -7.04
C LEU A 71 2.88 -6.53 -8.42
N GLN A 72 3.41 -7.55 -9.09
CA GLN A 72 3.73 -7.46 -10.49
C GLN A 72 2.51 -7.86 -11.32
N GLU A 73 2.35 -7.28 -12.50
CA GLU A 73 1.24 -7.64 -13.38
C GLU A 73 1.19 -9.14 -13.66
N ALA A 74 2.34 -9.79 -13.76
CA ALA A 74 2.43 -11.24 -13.98
C ALA A 74 1.84 -12.06 -12.81
N ASP A 75 1.71 -11.48 -11.62
CA ASP A 75 1.15 -12.17 -10.45
C ASP A 75 -0.38 -12.17 -10.46
N LEU A 76 -1.01 -11.28 -11.22
CA LEU A 76 -2.46 -11.08 -11.15
C LEU A 76 -3.29 -12.33 -11.47
N PRO A 77 -2.89 -13.20 -12.42
CA PRO A 77 -3.65 -14.43 -12.67
C PRO A 77 -3.70 -15.40 -11.49
N ASP A 78 -2.70 -15.36 -10.60
CA ASP A 78 -2.64 -16.20 -9.41
C ASP A 78 -1.93 -15.47 -8.27
N LEU A 79 -2.69 -14.74 -7.47
CA LEU A 79 -2.18 -13.94 -6.37
C LEU A 79 -1.87 -14.75 -5.11
N GLY A 80 -2.33 -16.01 -5.02
CA GLY A 80 -2.21 -16.81 -3.81
C GLY A 80 -0.80 -16.83 -3.21
N PRO A 81 0.25 -17.24 -3.97
CA PRO A 81 1.59 -17.31 -3.42
C PRO A 81 2.15 -15.97 -2.92
N VAL A 82 1.89 -14.89 -3.66
CA VAL A 82 2.36 -13.55 -3.27
C VAL A 82 1.66 -13.07 -2.01
N LEU A 83 0.34 -13.25 -1.95
CA LEU A 83 -0.44 -12.87 -0.77
C LEU A 83 -0.07 -13.69 0.45
N ASP A 84 0.16 -14.98 0.30
CA ASP A 84 0.59 -15.85 1.40
C ASP A 84 1.95 -15.41 1.95
N GLY A 85 2.90 -15.09 1.06
CA GLY A 85 4.21 -14.57 1.46
C GLY A 85 4.11 -13.26 2.23
N TRP A 86 3.29 -12.33 1.76
CA TRP A 86 3.04 -11.05 2.45
C TRP A 86 2.35 -11.29 3.80
N TRP A 87 1.33 -12.14 3.82
CA TRP A 87 0.56 -12.43 5.04
C TRP A 87 1.42 -13.04 6.13
N SER A 88 2.42 -13.83 5.77
CA SER A 88 3.29 -14.46 6.77
C SER A 88 4.00 -13.45 7.67
N THR A 89 4.28 -12.25 7.17
CA THR A 89 4.87 -11.16 7.96
C THR A 89 3.85 -10.17 8.49
N ALA A 90 2.71 -10.04 7.83
CA ALA A 90 1.69 -9.07 8.18
C ALA A 90 0.74 -9.55 9.27
N GLU A 91 0.56 -10.86 9.40
CA GLU A 91 -0.42 -11.47 10.29
C GLU A 91 -0.25 -11.05 11.74
N GLY A 92 0.98 -11.13 12.28
CA GLY A 92 1.25 -10.81 13.68
C GLY A 92 0.83 -9.38 14.04
N PRO A 93 1.38 -8.36 13.38
CA PRO A 93 1.00 -6.97 13.66
C PRO A 93 -0.49 -6.69 13.47
N LEU A 94 -1.11 -7.26 12.44
CA LEU A 94 -2.53 -7.06 12.20
C LEU A 94 -3.41 -7.68 13.29
N ARG A 95 -3.08 -8.90 13.73
CA ARG A 95 -3.83 -9.55 14.80
C ARG A 95 -3.74 -8.77 16.12
N LEU A 96 -2.57 -8.25 16.45
CA LEU A 96 -2.38 -7.44 17.64
C LEU A 96 -3.21 -6.15 17.58
N LEU A 97 -3.23 -5.50 16.42
CA LEU A 97 -3.90 -4.22 16.27
C LEU A 97 -5.42 -4.35 16.18
N LEU A 98 -5.92 -5.43 15.59
CA LEU A 98 -7.35 -5.64 15.34
C LEU A 98 -8.03 -6.55 16.40
N ALA A 99 -7.27 -7.02 17.37
CA ALA A 99 -7.78 -7.92 18.41
C ALA A 99 -8.80 -7.23 19.35
#